data_96f3d7381006312bbf6a28c19b9222cd
#
_entry.id   96f3d7381006312bbf6a28c19b9222cd
#
_cell.length_a   1.000
_cell.length_b   1.000
_cell.length_c   1.000
_cell.angle_alpha   90.00
_cell.angle_beta   90.00
_cell.angle_gamma   90.00
#
_symmetry.space_group_name_H-M   'P 1'
#
loop_
_entity.id
_entity.type
_entity.pdbx_description
1 polymer ?
#
loop_
_entity_poly.entity_id
_entity_poly.type
_entity_poly.pdbx_seq_one_letter_code
_entity_poly.pdbx_strand_id
1 'polypeptide(L)'
;MSKVRKPDDFAAFWDDVERQASAIALEPEVVPDPLRTSDDVETFQVFYTSLEHIRIAAWYCRPVRRAERTPAIMLLPGYQMDPPIPKEWARKGYIALSVAPRGKLRSNRQFNPGYPNLLTHNIVDRHTYAYRGFYVDTWRGIDFLLSRPEVEPTRIGVTGSSQGGGLTITTAAMRRQVRAAAAGAPYLCGFMDAVGLTHTYPYEEINDYMRLHPESRHDVETTVAYFDGINFADRIACPIIVNIGLQDNVCPPETGYTLFERIGARDKQLYPYDGHGHDAGRVRHTAIVDRFFARHLLDRDGNA
;
A
#
# COMPACT_ATOMS: atom_id res chain seq x y z
N MET A 1 -17.71 17.31 8.89
CA MET A 1 -17.97 15.86 8.98
C MET A 1 -17.53 15.21 7.69
N SER A 2 -16.86 14.06 7.76
CA SER A 2 -16.43 13.30 6.58
C SER A 2 -17.62 12.88 5.71
N LYS A 3 -17.44 12.95 4.38
CA LYS A 3 -18.42 12.51 3.38
C LYS A 3 -18.31 11.01 3.10
N VAL A 4 -17.27 10.35 3.61
CA VAL A 4 -17.01 8.93 3.35
C VAL A 4 -18.14 8.07 3.89
N ARG A 5 -18.76 7.31 2.98
CA ARG A 5 -19.82 6.34 3.27
C ARG A 5 -19.33 4.95 2.85
N LYS A 6 -19.46 3.98 3.73
CA LYS A 6 -19.20 2.58 3.39
C LYS A 6 -20.42 2.00 2.69
N PRO A 7 -20.28 1.48 1.45
CA PRO A 7 -21.39 0.82 0.77
C PRO A 7 -21.88 -0.41 1.55
N ASP A 8 -23.18 -0.68 1.52
CA ASP A 8 -23.77 -1.80 2.26
C ASP A 8 -23.23 -3.16 1.78
N ASP A 9 -22.96 -3.30 0.48
CA ASP A 9 -22.38 -4.48 -0.15
C ASP A 9 -20.85 -4.46 -0.24
N PHE A 10 -20.16 -3.53 0.44
CA PHE A 10 -18.69 -3.38 0.43
C PHE A 10 -17.97 -4.70 0.72
N ALA A 11 -18.42 -5.45 1.72
CA ALA A 11 -17.81 -6.73 2.06
C ALA A 11 -17.98 -7.74 0.93
N ALA A 12 -19.20 -7.91 0.42
CA ALA A 12 -19.50 -8.85 -0.66
C ALA A 12 -18.72 -8.51 -1.95
N PHE A 13 -18.58 -7.22 -2.28
CA PHE A 13 -17.79 -6.78 -3.42
C PHE A 13 -16.32 -7.23 -3.30
N TRP A 14 -15.68 -6.96 -2.17
CA TRP A 14 -14.26 -7.29 -1.98
C TRP A 14 -14.01 -8.79 -1.78
N ASP A 15 -14.96 -9.52 -1.18
CA ASP A 15 -14.90 -10.98 -1.08
C ASP A 15 -15.00 -11.64 -2.48
N ASP A 16 -15.78 -11.05 -3.39
CA ASP A 16 -15.83 -11.49 -4.79
C ASP A 16 -14.53 -11.21 -5.54
N VAL A 17 -13.95 -10.02 -5.38
CA VAL A 17 -12.65 -9.66 -5.97
C VAL A 17 -11.55 -10.59 -5.45
N GLU A 18 -11.53 -10.89 -4.16
CA GLU A 18 -10.57 -11.82 -3.56
C GLU A 18 -10.73 -13.24 -4.12
N ARG A 19 -11.96 -13.72 -4.28
CA ARG A 19 -12.23 -15.02 -4.89
C ARG A 19 -11.73 -15.09 -6.34
N GLN A 20 -11.97 -14.04 -7.13
CA GLN A 20 -11.47 -13.95 -8.50
C GLN A 20 -9.94 -13.97 -8.54
N ALA A 21 -9.28 -13.19 -7.66
CA ALA A 21 -7.82 -13.14 -7.57
C ALA A 21 -7.22 -14.48 -7.14
N SER A 22 -7.84 -15.16 -6.17
CA SER A 22 -7.39 -16.45 -5.65
C SER A 22 -7.53 -17.59 -6.65
N ALA A 23 -8.44 -17.48 -7.61
CA ALA A 23 -8.59 -18.45 -8.70
C ALA A 23 -7.45 -18.39 -9.74
N ILE A 24 -6.66 -17.31 -9.73
CA ILE A 24 -5.53 -17.11 -10.64
C ILE A 24 -4.25 -17.61 -9.95
N ALA A 25 -3.54 -18.53 -10.59
CA ALA A 25 -2.25 -19.01 -10.10
C ALA A 25 -1.24 -17.85 -9.92
N LEU A 26 -0.47 -17.87 -8.85
CA LEU A 26 0.52 -16.81 -8.57
C LEU A 26 1.68 -16.81 -9.57
N GLU A 27 2.12 -18.00 -10.01
CA GLU A 27 3.22 -18.21 -10.96
C GLU A 27 4.47 -17.36 -10.63
N PRO A 28 5.05 -17.51 -9.43
CA PRO A 28 6.15 -16.66 -9.00
C PRO A 28 7.42 -17.00 -9.80
N GLU A 29 8.06 -15.96 -10.32
CA GLU A 29 9.36 -16.05 -10.98
C GLU A 29 10.36 -15.20 -10.17
N VAL A 30 11.52 -15.77 -9.84
CA VAL A 30 12.57 -15.12 -9.05
C VAL A 30 13.88 -15.21 -9.82
N VAL A 31 14.32 -14.10 -10.38
CA VAL A 31 15.50 -14.00 -11.23
C VAL A 31 16.62 -13.29 -10.46
N PRO A 32 17.78 -13.94 -10.21
CA PRO A 32 18.92 -13.28 -9.60
C PRO A 32 19.35 -12.05 -10.39
N ASP A 33 19.72 -10.97 -9.69
CA ASP A 33 20.29 -9.77 -10.29
C ASP A 33 21.74 -9.56 -9.77
N PRO A 34 22.74 -10.14 -10.44
CA PRO A 34 24.14 -10.05 -10.01
C PRO A 34 24.68 -8.62 -9.99
N LEU A 35 24.20 -7.76 -10.89
CA LEU A 35 24.65 -6.36 -10.97
C LEU A 35 24.23 -5.55 -9.75
N ARG A 36 23.15 -5.96 -9.09
CA ARG A 36 22.58 -5.28 -7.93
C ARG A 36 22.78 -6.04 -6.63
N THR A 37 23.34 -7.23 -6.67
CA THR A 37 23.79 -8.00 -5.50
C THR A 37 25.06 -7.37 -4.91
N SER A 38 25.23 -7.46 -3.60
CA SER A 38 26.41 -7.01 -2.86
C SER A 38 26.82 -8.12 -1.86
N ASP A 39 27.99 -7.98 -1.23
CA ASP A 39 28.54 -8.98 -0.31
C ASP A 39 27.60 -9.28 0.88
N ASP A 40 26.74 -8.34 1.23
CA ASP A 40 25.83 -8.40 2.37
C ASP A 40 24.35 -8.67 1.99
N VAL A 41 23.96 -8.37 0.72
CA VAL A 41 22.54 -8.46 0.26
C VAL A 41 22.44 -9.09 -1.12
N GLU A 42 21.72 -10.20 -1.22
CA GLU A 42 21.29 -10.78 -2.49
C GLU A 42 20.09 -10.02 -3.04
N THR A 43 20.11 -9.69 -4.34
CA THR A 43 19.04 -8.96 -5.02
C THR A 43 18.46 -9.77 -6.16
N PHE A 44 17.15 -9.77 -6.27
CA PHE A 44 16.40 -10.49 -7.30
C PHE A 44 15.35 -9.59 -7.95
N GLN A 45 15.11 -9.80 -9.23
CA GLN A 45 13.90 -9.37 -9.90
C GLN A 45 12.83 -10.45 -9.69
N VAL A 46 11.64 -10.01 -9.33
CA VAL A 46 10.52 -10.91 -9.08
C VAL A 46 9.38 -10.53 -10.00
N PHE A 47 8.67 -11.55 -10.50
CA PHE A 47 7.41 -11.39 -11.21
C PHE A 47 6.39 -12.38 -10.64
N TYR A 48 5.13 -11.95 -10.54
CA TYR A 48 4.01 -12.82 -10.18
C TYR A 48 2.74 -12.39 -10.91
N THR A 49 1.80 -13.32 -11.06
CA THR A 49 0.52 -13.06 -11.73
C THR A 49 -0.51 -12.53 -10.74
N SER A 50 -1.21 -11.48 -11.13
CA SER A 50 -2.27 -10.82 -10.37
C SER A 50 -3.61 -10.89 -11.10
N LEU A 51 -4.61 -10.17 -10.57
CA LEU A 51 -5.95 -10.07 -11.16
C LEU A 51 -5.86 -9.71 -12.64
N GLU A 52 -6.77 -10.28 -13.45
CA GLU A 52 -6.79 -10.10 -14.92
C GLU A 52 -5.53 -10.64 -15.63
N HIS A 53 -4.82 -11.57 -14.97
CA HIS A 53 -3.58 -12.16 -15.47
C HIS A 53 -2.45 -11.14 -15.73
N ILE A 54 -2.48 -9.98 -15.07
CA ILE A 54 -1.42 -8.98 -15.20
C ILE A 54 -0.18 -9.44 -14.44
N ARG A 55 0.98 -9.38 -15.11
CA ARG A 55 2.29 -9.68 -14.50
C ARG A 55 2.81 -8.48 -13.73
N ILE A 56 3.01 -8.66 -12.44
CA ILE A 56 3.49 -7.66 -11.50
C ILE A 56 4.96 -7.90 -11.22
N ALA A 57 5.76 -6.84 -11.39
CA ALA A 57 7.18 -6.85 -11.06
C ALA A 57 7.42 -6.38 -9.62
N ALA A 58 8.47 -6.89 -9.00
CA ALA A 58 8.96 -6.44 -7.71
C ALA A 58 10.48 -6.56 -7.61
N TRP A 59 11.08 -5.81 -6.71
CA TRP A 59 12.43 -6.06 -6.21
C TRP A 59 12.35 -6.91 -4.95
N TYR A 60 13.17 -7.94 -4.87
CA TYR A 60 13.29 -8.82 -3.72
C TYR A 60 14.73 -8.83 -3.25
N CYS A 61 14.94 -8.47 -2.00
CA CYS A 61 16.26 -8.45 -1.36
C CYS A 61 16.23 -9.34 -0.11
N ARG A 62 17.33 -10.07 0.10
CA ARG A 62 17.49 -10.85 1.33
C ARG A 62 18.92 -10.74 1.86
N PRO A 63 19.14 -10.73 3.18
CA PRO A 63 20.49 -10.75 3.75
C PRO A 63 21.21 -12.03 3.33
N VAL A 64 22.51 -11.94 3.02
CA VAL A 64 23.36 -13.11 2.77
C VAL A 64 23.44 -13.96 4.04
N ARG A 65 23.66 -13.31 5.20
CA ARG A 65 23.64 -13.96 6.51
C ARG A 65 22.26 -13.79 7.12
N ARG A 66 21.51 -14.88 7.21
CA ARG A 66 20.14 -14.90 7.75
C ARG A 66 19.82 -16.21 8.46
N ALA A 67 18.77 -16.19 9.28
CA ALA A 67 18.16 -17.39 9.80
C ALA A 67 17.48 -18.19 8.67
N GLU A 68 17.20 -19.47 8.92
CA GLU A 68 16.45 -20.32 7.99
C GLU A 68 15.11 -19.68 7.60
N ARG A 69 14.37 -19.15 8.60
CA ARG A 69 13.19 -18.31 8.40
C ARG A 69 13.44 -16.92 8.93
N THR A 70 13.20 -15.94 8.09
CA THR A 70 13.53 -14.52 8.32
C THR A 70 12.28 -13.67 8.20
N PRO A 71 12.04 -12.71 9.12
CA PRO A 71 10.95 -11.74 9.00
C PRO A 71 11.01 -10.97 7.68
N ALA A 72 9.85 -10.58 7.15
CA ALA A 72 9.78 -9.86 5.89
C ALA A 72 9.11 -8.50 6.02
N ILE A 73 9.53 -7.55 5.16
CA ILE A 73 8.86 -6.26 4.99
C ILE A 73 8.52 -6.06 3.51
N MET A 74 7.27 -5.67 3.26
CA MET A 74 6.82 -5.24 1.95
C MET A 74 6.73 -3.72 1.89
N LEU A 75 7.34 -3.13 0.85
CA LEU A 75 7.35 -1.71 0.58
C LEU A 75 6.42 -1.39 -0.59
N LEU A 76 5.63 -0.34 -0.43
CA LEU A 76 4.64 0.10 -1.40
C LEU A 76 4.94 1.52 -1.88
N PRO A 77 4.92 1.78 -3.21
CA PRO A 77 5.41 3.02 -3.79
C PRO A 77 4.38 4.15 -3.76
N GLY A 78 4.88 5.39 -3.81
CA GLY A 78 4.08 6.59 -4.07
C GLY A 78 3.48 6.61 -5.47
N TYR A 79 2.62 7.60 -5.76
CA TYR A 79 1.80 7.67 -6.99
C TYR A 79 2.62 7.61 -8.28
N GLN A 80 3.59 8.49 -8.46
CA GLN A 80 4.43 8.59 -9.67
C GLN A 80 5.80 7.91 -9.50
N MET A 81 5.97 7.11 -8.44
CA MET A 81 7.28 6.54 -8.13
C MET A 81 7.36 5.08 -8.55
N ASP A 82 8.47 4.71 -9.17
CA ASP A 82 8.86 3.31 -9.29
C ASP A 82 9.48 2.85 -7.95
N PRO A 83 9.17 1.63 -7.48
CA PRO A 83 9.67 1.17 -6.18
C PRO A 83 11.20 1.05 -6.17
N PRO A 84 11.88 1.53 -5.10
CA PRO A 84 13.32 1.39 -4.96
C PRO A 84 13.73 -0.05 -4.68
N ILE A 85 15.00 -0.37 -4.91
CA ILE A 85 15.59 -1.65 -4.48
C ILE A 85 15.73 -1.62 -2.96
N PRO A 86 15.11 -2.53 -2.19
CA PRO A 86 14.95 -2.39 -0.75
C PRO A 86 16.13 -2.95 0.06
N LYS A 87 17.39 -2.67 -0.36
CA LYS A 87 18.59 -3.19 0.29
C LYS A 87 18.75 -2.75 1.74
N GLU A 88 18.35 -1.51 2.06
CA GLU A 88 18.44 -0.99 3.43
C GLU A 88 17.63 -1.81 4.43
N TRP A 89 16.47 -2.29 4.01
CA TRP A 89 15.67 -3.20 4.84
C TRP A 89 16.33 -4.58 4.98
N ALA A 90 16.95 -5.08 3.91
CA ALA A 90 17.71 -6.32 3.99
C ALA A 90 18.91 -6.19 4.95
N ARG A 91 19.62 -5.07 4.94
CA ARG A 91 20.71 -4.79 5.90
C ARG A 91 20.25 -4.74 7.35
N LYS A 92 19.00 -4.37 7.59
CA LYS A 92 18.38 -4.39 8.92
C LYS A 92 17.93 -5.80 9.36
N GLY A 93 18.15 -6.83 8.54
CA GLY A 93 17.85 -8.22 8.88
C GLY A 93 16.49 -8.75 8.40
N TYR A 94 15.83 -8.03 7.51
CA TYR A 94 14.56 -8.45 6.90
C TYR A 94 14.77 -9.03 5.50
N ILE A 95 13.91 -9.94 5.10
CA ILE A 95 13.62 -10.14 3.69
C ILE A 95 12.76 -8.96 3.23
N ALA A 96 13.10 -8.31 2.12
CA ALA A 96 12.43 -7.10 1.69
C ALA A 96 11.87 -7.23 0.26
N LEU A 97 10.58 -6.97 0.10
CA LEU A 97 9.89 -6.95 -1.19
C LEU A 97 9.41 -5.53 -1.50
N SER A 98 9.82 -4.97 -2.63
CA SER A 98 9.36 -3.66 -3.08
C SER A 98 8.54 -3.84 -4.36
N VAL A 99 7.20 -3.73 -4.24
CA VAL A 99 6.23 -4.06 -5.28
C VAL A 99 6.05 -2.89 -6.23
N ALA A 100 6.03 -3.18 -7.55
CA ALA A 100 5.56 -2.27 -8.58
C ALA A 100 4.16 -2.67 -9.04
N PRO A 101 3.07 -2.14 -8.45
CA PRO A 101 1.71 -2.44 -8.92
C PRO A 101 1.53 -2.07 -10.40
N ARG A 102 0.47 -2.58 -11.05
CA ARG A 102 0.16 -2.30 -12.46
C ARG A 102 0.27 -0.80 -12.80
N GLY A 103 0.72 -0.47 -14.00
CA GLY A 103 0.95 0.92 -14.43
C GLY A 103 2.24 1.56 -13.93
N LYS A 104 2.99 0.95 -13.01
CA LYS A 104 4.35 1.36 -12.65
C LYS A 104 5.35 0.87 -13.72
N LEU A 105 6.48 1.59 -13.88
CA LEU A 105 7.44 1.35 -14.97
C LEU A 105 7.79 -0.12 -15.20
N ARG A 106 7.93 -0.92 -14.15
CA ARG A 106 8.29 -2.34 -14.25
C ARG A 106 7.10 -3.27 -14.48
N SER A 107 5.85 -2.77 -14.27
CA SER A 107 4.59 -3.52 -14.44
C SER A 107 3.63 -2.80 -15.40
N ASN A 108 4.16 -2.00 -16.33
CA ASN A 108 3.35 -1.18 -17.23
C ASN A 108 3.14 -1.79 -18.62
N ARG A 109 3.67 -2.99 -18.87
CA ARG A 109 3.60 -3.61 -20.21
C ARG A 109 2.18 -3.94 -20.63
N GLN A 110 1.35 -4.43 -19.69
CA GLN A 110 -0.01 -4.89 -19.96
C GLN A 110 -1.06 -3.85 -19.57
N PHE A 111 -0.70 -2.89 -18.70
CA PHE A 111 -1.58 -1.85 -18.21
C PHE A 111 -0.78 -0.57 -17.98
N ASN A 112 -1.11 0.50 -18.69
CA ASN A 112 -0.40 1.78 -18.60
C ASN A 112 -1.31 2.96 -18.95
N PRO A 113 -2.17 3.43 -18.03
CA PRO A 113 -3.01 4.59 -18.26
C PRO A 113 -2.23 5.92 -18.27
N GLY A 114 -1.01 5.92 -17.74
CA GLY A 114 -0.18 7.12 -17.59
C GLY A 114 -0.49 7.96 -16.35
N TYR A 115 0.24 9.08 -16.23
CA TYR A 115 0.07 10.09 -15.18
C TYR A 115 0.02 11.48 -15.83
N PRO A 116 -0.99 12.33 -15.54
CA PRO A 116 -2.23 12.00 -14.84
C PRO A 116 -3.03 10.96 -15.64
N ASN A 117 -3.96 10.29 -15.07
CA ASN A 117 -5.03 9.42 -15.58
C ASN A 117 -5.20 8.13 -14.77
N LEU A 118 -4.16 7.65 -14.07
CA LEU A 118 -4.28 6.41 -13.29
C LEU A 118 -5.42 6.50 -12.27
N LEU A 119 -5.53 7.64 -11.57
CA LEU A 119 -6.55 7.83 -10.54
C LEU A 119 -7.97 7.84 -11.11
N THR A 120 -8.14 8.26 -12.35
CA THR A 120 -9.47 8.41 -12.97
C THR A 120 -9.77 7.34 -14.03
N HIS A 121 -8.85 6.40 -14.26
CA HIS A 121 -9.06 5.35 -15.25
C HIS A 121 -10.23 4.44 -14.89
N ASN A 122 -11.32 4.53 -15.65
CA ASN A 122 -12.61 3.85 -15.41
C ASN A 122 -13.26 4.16 -14.05
N ILE A 123 -13.07 5.39 -13.54
CA ILE A 123 -13.54 5.82 -12.22
C ILE A 123 -15.07 5.76 -12.04
N VAL A 124 -15.83 5.63 -13.11
CA VAL A 124 -17.30 5.55 -13.08
C VAL A 124 -17.84 4.14 -12.85
N ASP A 125 -17.00 3.12 -12.90
CA ASP A 125 -17.43 1.72 -12.75
C ASP A 125 -16.50 0.95 -11.81
N ARG A 126 -17.03 0.57 -10.65
CA ARG A 126 -16.30 -0.18 -9.62
C ARG A 126 -15.71 -1.51 -10.09
N HIS A 127 -16.27 -2.12 -11.14
CA HIS A 127 -15.81 -3.42 -11.63
C HIS A 127 -14.59 -3.31 -12.56
N THR A 128 -14.40 -2.15 -13.17
CA THR A 128 -13.30 -1.88 -14.12
C THR A 128 -12.35 -0.77 -13.66
N TYR A 129 -12.64 -0.11 -12.53
CA TYR A 129 -11.79 0.94 -11.98
C TYR A 129 -10.37 0.44 -11.72
N ALA A 130 -9.37 1.20 -12.15
CA ALA A 130 -7.96 0.83 -12.09
C ALA A 130 -7.50 0.32 -10.72
N TYR A 131 -7.98 0.96 -9.65
CA TYR A 131 -7.58 0.59 -8.28
C TYR A 131 -8.13 -0.74 -7.80
N ARG A 132 -9.10 -1.34 -8.49
CA ARG A 132 -9.53 -2.71 -8.20
C ARG A 132 -8.38 -3.69 -8.34
N GLY A 133 -7.72 -3.67 -9.48
CA GLY A 133 -6.54 -4.50 -9.70
C GLY A 133 -5.31 -4.01 -8.96
N PHE A 134 -5.15 -2.69 -8.82
CA PHE A 134 -4.01 -2.08 -8.14
C PHE A 134 -3.89 -2.52 -6.66
N TYR A 135 -5.01 -2.62 -5.95
CA TYR A 135 -5.04 -3.15 -4.59
C TYR A 135 -4.69 -4.63 -4.54
N VAL A 136 -5.29 -5.42 -5.43
CA VAL A 136 -4.98 -6.86 -5.53
C VAL A 136 -3.51 -7.10 -5.81
N ASP A 137 -2.86 -6.28 -6.65
CA ASP A 137 -1.43 -6.41 -6.95
C ASP A 137 -0.58 -6.36 -5.69
N THR A 138 -0.93 -5.52 -4.72
CA THR A 138 -0.22 -5.42 -3.44
C THR A 138 -0.54 -6.60 -2.52
N TRP A 139 -1.79 -7.07 -2.50
CA TRP A 139 -2.18 -8.25 -1.71
C TRP A 139 -1.46 -9.51 -2.19
N ARG A 140 -1.34 -9.68 -3.51
CA ARG A 140 -0.56 -10.77 -4.13
C ARG A 140 0.93 -10.70 -3.80
N GLY A 141 1.46 -9.51 -3.47
CA GLY A 141 2.80 -9.36 -2.92
C GLY A 141 2.98 -10.06 -1.57
N ILE A 142 1.96 -10.04 -0.71
CA ILE A 142 1.94 -10.84 0.54
C ILE A 142 1.86 -12.34 0.21
N ASP A 143 1.01 -12.74 -0.76
CA ASP A 143 0.90 -14.13 -1.18
C ASP A 143 2.24 -14.64 -1.74
N PHE A 144 2.99 -13.79 -2.47
CA PHE A 144 4.34 -14.09 -2.91
C PHE A 144 5.29 -14.33 -1.73
N LEU A 145 5.32 -13.43 -0.73
CA LEU A 145 6.16 -13.62 0.46
C LEU A 145 5.83 -14.92 1.18
N LEU A 146 4.55 -15.27 1.31
CA LEU A 146 4.11 -16.52 1.94
C LEU A 146 4.50 -17.77 1.14
N SER A 147 4.70 -17.65 -0.16
CA SER A 147 5.17 -18.76 -1.02
C SER A 147 6.68 -19.05 -0.86
N ARG A 148 7.43 -18.18 -0.16
CA ARG A 148 8.88 -18.30 -0.01
C ARG A 148 9.23 -19.09 1.25
N PRO A 149 9.98 -20.21 1.15
CA PRO A 149 10.32 -21.03 2.30
C PRO A 149 11.22 -20.32 3.33
N GLU A 150 12.01 -19.34 2.88
CA GLU A 150 12.89 -18.53 3.72
C GLU A 150 12.17 -17.42 4.49
N VAL A 151 10.89 -17.13 4.19
CA VAL A 151 10.10 -16.09 4.90
C VAL A 151 9.44 -16.69 6.14
N GLU A 152 9.52 -15.97 7.26
CA GLU A 152 8.73 -16.30 8.47
C GLU A 152 7.29 -15.78 8.29
N PRO A 153 6.30 -16.65 8.05
CA PRO A 153 4.95 -16.24 7.65
C PRO A 153 4.18 -15.47 8.74
N THR A 154 4.61 -15.57 9.99
CA THR A 154 3.99 -14.88 11.12
C THR A 154 4.62 -13.52 11.42
N ARG A 155 5.64 -13.11 10.64
CA ARG A 155 6.41 -11.90 10.86
C ARG A 155 6.57 -11.09 9.56
N ILE A 156 5.45 -10.68 8.98
CA ILE A 156 5.41 -9.87 7.77
C ILE A 156 4.92 -8.47 8.11
N GLY A 157 5.71 -7.46 7.77
CA GLY A 157 5.35 -6.05 7.89
C GLY A 157 5.03 -5.44 6.52
N VAL A 158 4.24 -4.36 6.53
CA VAL A 158 3.95 -3.58 5.32
C VAL A 158 4.10 -2.09 5.59
N THR A 159 4.72 -1.36 4.66
CA THR A 159 4.95 0.07 4.79
C THR A 159 4.95 0.79 3.46
N GLY A 160 4.59 2.06 3.48
CA GLY A 160 4.67 2.97 2.37
C GLY A 160 4.20 4.37 2.75
N SER A 161 4.45 5.33 1.89
CA SER A 161 4.02 6.71 2.08
C SER A 161 3.20 7.19 0.89
N SER A 162 2.32 8.16 1.09
CA SER A 162 1.41 8.69 0.06
C SER A 162 0.51 7.56 -0.49
N GLN A 163 0.53 7.29 -1.78
CA GLN A 163 -0.16 6.12 -2.35
C GLN A 163 0.27 4.84 -1.63
N GLY A 164 1.56 4.68 -1.33
CA GLY A 164 2.06 3.55 -0.56
C GLY A 164 1.44 3.47 0.85
N GLY A 165 1.13 4.60 1.47
CA GLY A 165 0.41 4.68 2.74
C GLY A 165 -1.02 4.14 2.62
N GLY A 166 -1.78 4.58 1.62
CA GLY A 166 -3.12 4.04 1.34
C GLY A 166 -3.10 2.55 0.99
N LEU A 167 -2.13 2.12 0.17
CA LEU A 167 -1.93 0.70 -0.14
C LEU A 167 -1.55 -0.13 1.08
N THR A 168 -0.81 0.46 2.04
CA THR A 168 -0.51 -0.17 3.34
C THR A 168 -1.80 -0.42 4.13
N ILE A 169 -2.70 0.57 4.18
CA ILE A 169 -4.00 0.45 4.83
C ILE A 169 -4.83 -0.69 4.23
N THR A 170 -4.99 -0.70 2.91
CA THR A 170 -5.81 -1.73 2.25
C THR A 170 -5.19 -3.12 2.34
N THR A 171 -3.86 -3.22 2.27
CA THR A 171 -3.15 -4.50 2.42
C THR A 171 -3.27 -5.05 3.84
N ALA A 172 -3.07 -4.22 4.87
CA ALA A 172 -3.21 -4.64 6.27
C ALA A 172 -4.66 -5.05 6.61
N ALA A 173 -5.65 -4.42 5.96
CA ALA A 173 -7.05 -4.76 6.12
C ALA A 173 -7.44 -6.10 5.48
N MET A 174 -6.81 -6.46 4.35
CA MET A 174 -7.18 -7.61 3.52
C MET A 174 -6.25 -8.82 3.69
N ARG A 175 -5.11 -8.67 4.35
CA ARG A 175 -4.14 -9.74 4.61
C ARG A 175 -3.85 -9.86 6.11
N ARG A 176 -4.52 -10.80 6.78
CA ARG A 176 -4.36 -11.07 8.23
C ARG A 176 -2.96 -11.55 8.61
N GLN A 177 -2.17 -11.97 7.64
CA GLN A 177 -0.76 -12.34 7.79
C GLN A 177 0.14 -11.14 8.02
N VAL A 178 -0.33 -9.91 7.75
CA VAL A 178 0.39 -8.69 8.11
C VAL A 178 0.42 -8.56 9.63
N ARG A 179 1.63 -8.63 10.21
CA ARG A 179 1.86 -8.58 11.66
C ARG A 179 2.01 -7.14 12.17
N ALA A 180 2.47 -6.22 11.34
CA ALA A 180 2.64 -4.80 11.68
C ALA A 180 2.56 -3.93 10.42
N ALA A 181 2.01 -2.73 10.53
CA ALA A 181 1.85 -1.80 9.41
C ALA A 181 2.31 -0.38 9.77
N ALA A 182 2.96 0.32 8.83
CA ALA A 182 3.35 1.72 8.99
C ALA A 182 2.93 2.53 7.75
N ALA A 183 1.94 3.41 7.90
CA ALA A 183 1.35 4.18 6.80
C ALA A 183 1.68 5.67 6.92
N GLY A 184 2.51 6.20 6.01
CA GLY A 184 2.89 7.60 5.97
C GLY A 184 2.00 8.42 5.04
N ALA A 185 1.55 9.62 5.48
CA ALA A 185 0.76 10.55 4.68
C ALA A 185 -0.26 9.82 3.76
N PRO A 186 -1.19 9.00 4.32
CA PRO A 186 -1.95 8.03 3.52
C PRO A 186 -2.82 8.73 2.47
N TYR A 187 -2.50 8.50 1.18
CA TYR A 187 -3.34 8.83 0.02
C TYR A 187 -4.38 7.72 -0.19
N LEU A 188 -5.38 7.93 -0.99
CA LEU A 188 -6.51 7.01 -1.22
C LEU A 188 -7.40 6.83 0.02
N CYS A 189 -7.40 7.80 0.91
CA CYS A 189 -8.21 7.83 2.12
C CYS A 189 -9.01 9.13 2.14
N GLY A 190 -10.35 9.03 2.19
CA GLY A 190 -11.22 10.19 2.13
C GLY A 190 -11.23 10.87 0.75
N PHE A 191 -11.42 10.13 -0.34
CA PHE A 191 -11.36 10.67 -1.71
C PHE A 191 -12.22 11.93 -1.88
N MET A 192 -13.50 11.86 -1.55
CA MET A 192 -14.44 12.97 -1.75
C MET A 192 -14.28 14.09 -0.71
N ASP A 193 -13.65 13.80 0.42
CA ASP A 193 -13.22 14.84 1.37
C ASP A 193 -11.99 15.58 0.82
N ALA A 194 -10.99 14.82 0.35
CA ALA A 194 -9.75 15.38 -0.20
C ALA A 194 -9.99 16.28 -1.41
N VAL A 195 -10.84 15.87 -2.38
CA VAL A 195 -11.16 16.69 -3.56
C VAL A 195 -11.86 18.01 -3.21
N GLY A 196 -12.43 18.12 -2.00
CA GLY A 196 -12.99 19.35 -1.47
C GLY A 196 -12.01 20.20 -0.65
N LEU A 197 -10.88 19.62 -0.23
CA LEU A 197 -9.89 20.24 0.65
C LEU A 197 -8.62 20.68 -0.07
N THR A 198 -8.29 20.04 -1.21
CA THR A 198 -7.07 20.35 -1.96
C THR A 198 -7.33 20.43 -3.45
N HIS A 199 -6.54 21.29 -4.12
CA HIS A 199 -6.44 21.40 -5.59
C HIS A 199 -5.08 20.92 -6.10
N THR A 200 -4.42 20.05 -5.31
CA THR A 200 -3.11 19.47 -5.66
C THR A 200 -3.29 18.08 -6.27
N TYR A 201 -2.54 17.80 -7.33
CA TYR A 201 -2.47 16.44 -7.87
C TYR A 201 -1.86 15.46 -6.83
N PRO A 202 -2.34 14.21 -6.81
CA PRO A 202 -3.23 13.60 -7.80
C PRO A 202 -4.75 13.74 -7.52
N TYR A 203 -5.21 14.20 -6.37
CA TYR A 203 -6.65 14.35 -6.12
C TYR A 203 -7.34 15.31 -7.10
N GLU A 204 -6.62 16.32 -7.62
CA GLU A 204 -7.15 17.24 -8.62
C GLU A 204 -7.54 16.53 -9.93
N GLU A 205 -6.98 15.32 -10.22
CA GLU A 205 -7.45 14.52 -11.36
C GLU A 205 -8.95 14.20 -11.29
N ILE A 206 -9.48 13.96 -10.09
CA ILE A 206 -10.92 13.71 -9.89
C ILE A 206 -11.72 15.00 -10.12
N ASN A 207 -11.23 16.15 -9.65
CA ASN A 207 -11.87 17.43 -9.91
C ASN A 207 -11.89 17.76 -11.41
N ASP A 208 -10.76 17.54 -12.10
CA ASP A 208 -10.67 17.72 -13.55
C ASP A 208 -11.65 16.80 -14.28
N TYR A 209 -11.69 15.52 -13.90
CA TYR A 209 -12.62 14.55 -14.48
C TYR A 209 -14.08 14.99 -14.30
N MET A 210 -14.49 15.39 -13.09
CA MET A 210 -15.85 15.82 -12.81
C MET A 210 -16.21 17.16 -13.47
N ARG A 211 -15.23 18.03 -13.76
CA ARG A 211 -15.46 19.26 -14.55
C ARG A 211 -15.71 18.94 -16.02
N LEU A 212 -15.01 17.95 -16.57
CA LEU A 212 -15.19 17.51 -17.97
C LEU A 212 -16.44 16.63 -18.16
N HIS A 213 -16.83 15.91 -17.10
CA HIS A 213 -17.94 14.93 -17.08
C HIS A 213 -18.88 15.19 -15.90
N PRO A 214 -19.58 16.34 -15.85
CA PRO A 214 -20.40 16.70 -14.70
C PRO A 214 -21.57 15.73 -14.45
N GLU A 215 -22.05 15.06 -15.49
CA GLU A 215 -23.07 14.00 -15.42
C GLU A 215 -22.61 12.76 -14.66
N SER A 216 -21.30 12.49 -14.64
CA SER A 216 -20.72 11.29 -14.02
C SER A 216 -20.44 11.44 -12.53
N ARG A 217 -20.73 12.60 -11.93
CA ARG A 217 -20.39 12.86 -10.51
C ARG A 217 -20.89 11.78 -9.56
N HIS A 218 -22.16 11.37 -9.73
CA HIS A 218 -22.77 10.35 -8.87
C HIS A 218 -22.05 8.99 -9.00
N ASP A 219 -21.69 8.60 -10.21
CA ASP A 219 -20.99 7.34 -10.48
C ASP A 219 -19.57 7.36 -9.91
N VAL A 220 -18.86 8.50 -10.01
CA VAL A 220 -17.56 8.72 -9.38
C VAL A 220 -17.66 8.57 -7.86
N GLU A 221 -18.59 9.30 -7.21
CA GLU A 221 -18.78 9.25 -5.76
C GLU A 221 -19.13 7.83 -5.29
N THR A 222 -19.97 7.13 -6.02
CA THR A 222 -20.37 5.74 -5.74
C THR A 222 -19.17 4.81 -5.89
N THR A 223 -18.43 4.92 -6.99
CA THR A 223 -17.28 4.05 -7.26
C THR A 223 -16.19 4.24 -6.22
N VAL A 224 -15.73 5.47 -5.99
CA VAL A 224 -14.60 5.70 -5.06
C VAL A 224 -14.92 5.28 -3.63
N ALA A 225 -16.18 5.20 -3.23
CA ALA A 225 -16.58 4.70 -1.92
C ALA A 225 -16.16 3.23 -1.68
N TYR A 226 -16.09 2.41 -2.74
CA TYR A 226 -15.58 1.03 -2.64
C TYR A 226 -14.06 0.97 -2.47
N PHE A 227 -13.35 2.00 -2.87
CA PHE A 227 -11.88 2.04 -2.88
C PHE A 227 -11.30 2.95 -1.80
N ASP A 228 -12.14 3.63 -1.04
CA ASP A 228 -11.69 4.53 0.01
C ASP A 228 -11.05 3.76 1.17
N GLY A 229 -9.77 4.05 1.46
CA GLY A 229 -9.01 3.40 2.52
C GLY A 229 -9.68 3.50 3.90
N ILE A 230 -10.47 4.57 4.15
CA ILE A 230 -11.23 4.74 5.37
C ILE A 230 -12.27 3.62 5.54
N ASN A 231 -12.83 3.10 4.44
CA ASN A 231 -13.79 2.01 4.47
C ASN A 231 -13.16 0.61 4.68
N PHE A 232 -11.84 0.50 4.60
CA PHE A 232 -11.08 -0.70 4.97
C PHE A 232 -10.59 -0.67 6.41
N ALA A 233 -10.47 0.50 7.00
CA ALA A 233 -9.73 0.74 8.24
C ALA A 233 -10.21 -0.10 9.44
N ASP A 234 -11.51 -0.35 9.56
CA ASP A 234 -12.11 -1.17 10.61
C ASP A 234 -11.68 -2.65 10.58
N ARG A 235 -11.20 -3.14 9.44
CA ARG A 235 -10.69 -4.50 9.27
C ARG A 235 -9.23 -4.69 9.72
N ILE A 236 -8.49 -3.60 9.98
CA ILE A 236 -7.10 -3.67 10.43
C ILE A 236 -7.06 -4.12 11.88
N ALA A 237 -6.42 -5.25 12.14
CA ALA A 237 -6.29 -5.83 13.47
C ALA A 237 -4.85 -5.84 14.01
N CYS A 238 -3.84 -5.74 13.11
CA CYS A 238 -2.43 -5.71 13.49
C CYS A 238 -2.02 -4.35 14.09
N PRO A 239 -0.97 -4.29 14.92
CA PRO A 239 -0.33 -3.04 15.31
C PRO A 239 -0.07 -2.12 14.11
N ILE A 240 -0.40 -0.84 14.24
CA ILE A 240 -0.24 0.12 13.16
C ILE A 240 0.18 1.50 13.66
N ILE A 241 1.12 2.11 12.95
CA ILE A 241 1.45 3.52 13.10
C ILE A 241 1.07 4.28 11.83
N VAL A 242 0.56 5.50 12.05
CA VAL A 242 0.20 6.43 10.97
C VAL A 242 0.90 7.76 11.24
N ASN A 243 1.52 8.37 10.23
CA ASN A 243 2.06 9.71 10.34
C ASN A 243 1.47 10.64 9.29
N ILE A 244 1.24 11.89 9.69
CA ILE A 244 0.67 12.94 8.84
C ILE A 244 1.43 14.26 9.04
N GLY A 245 1.53 15.06 7.99
CA GLY A 245 1.97 16.45 8.09
C GLY A 245 0.77 17.38 8.25
N LEU A 246 0.83 18.31 9.19
CA LEU A 246 -0.31 19.21 9.45
C LEU A 246 -0.48 20.28 8.36
N GLN A 247 0.55 20.51 7.53
CA GLN A 247 0.52 21.43 6.39
C GLN A 247 0.54 20.65 5.05
N ASP A 248 0.09 19.38 5.06
CA ASP A 248 0.02 18.58 3.85
C ASP A 248 -1.12 19.04 2.94
N ASN A 249 -0.76 19.56 1.77
CA ASN A 249 -1.69 20.00 0.73
C ASN A 249 -1.92 18.96 -0.36
N VAL A 250 -1.26 17.80 -0.27
CA VAL A 250 -1.47 16.65 -1.18
C VAL A 250 -2.46 15.66 -0.56
N CYS A 251 -2.19 15.25 0.68
CA CYS A 251 -3.08 14.40 1.49
C CYS A 251 -3.51 15.21 2.73
N PRO A 252 -4.61 15.95 2.66
CA PRO A 252 -5.04 16.82 3.75
C PRO A 252 -5.11 16.09 5.10
N PRO A 253 -4.57 16.66 6.19
CA PRO A 253 -4.49 15.98 7.48
C PRO A 253 -5.84 15.55 8.03
N GLU A 254 -6.93 16.22 7.67
CA GLU A 254 -8.30 15.88 8.03
C GLU A 254 -8.66 14.44 7.61
N THR A 255 -8.20 14.02 6.42
CA THR A 255 -8.43 12.66 5.93
C THR A 255 -7.64 11.64 6.73
N GLY A 256 -6.42 11.99 7.14
CA GLY A 256 -5.56 11.17 7.99
C GLY A 256 -6.13 10.98 9.41
N TYR A 257 -6.69 12.02 10.01
CA TYR A 257 -7.39 11.93 11.29
C TYR A 257 -8.63 11.04 11.18
N THR A 258 -9.46 11.26 10.15
CA THR A 258 -10.66 10.45 9.91
C THR A 258 -10.32 8.97 9.71
N LEU A 259 -9.26 8.68 8.96
CA LEU A 259 -8.74 7.33 8.78
C LEU A 259 -8.36 6.71 10.13
N PHE A 260 -7.54 7.42 10.91
CA PHE A 260 -7.01 6.92 12.18
C PHE A 260 -8.13 6.59 13.19
N GLU A 261 -9.16 7.41 13.27
CA GLU A 261 -10.32 7.15 14.12
C GLU A 261 -11.00 5.83 13.77
N ARG A 262 -11.08 5.48 12.47
CA ARG A 262 -11.76 4.28 11.96
C ARG A 262 -10.92 3.01 12.02
N ILE A 263 -9.60 3.09 12.26
CA ILE A 263 -8.74 1.89 12.37
C ILE A 263 -9.20 1.02 13.54
N GLY A 264 -9.47 -0.27 13.23
CA GLY A 264 -9.99 -1.26 14.19
C GLY A 264 -8.93 -1.82 15.15
N ALA A 265 -7.65 -1.66 14.86
CA ALA A 265 -6.56 -2.14 15.70
C ALA A 265 -6.57 -1.49 17.10
N ARG A 266 -6.32 -2.30 18.14
CA ARG A 266 -6.16 -1.79 19.52
C ARG A 266 -4.81 -1.09 19.73
N ASP A 267 -3.75 -1.66 19.14
CA ASP A 267 -2.40 -1.08 19.15
C ASP A 267 -2.25 -0.21 17.91
N LYS A 268 -2.64 1.06 18.04
CA LYS A 268 -2.52 2.07 16.97
C LYS A 268 -1.99 3.38 17.52
N GLN A 269 -1.13 4.03 16.74
CA GLN A 269 -0.57 5.34 17.12
C GLN A 269 -0.53 6.30 15.93
N LEU A 270 -0.96 7.54 16.15
CA LEU A 270 -0.87 8.64 15.18
C LEU A 270 0.29 9.57 15.56
N TYR A 271 1.05 9.98 14.54
CA TYR A 271 2.14 10.94 14.64
C TYR A 271 1.85 12.15 13.75
N PRO A 272 1.18 13.19 14.28
CA PRO A 272 1.01 14.46 13.58
C PRO A 272 2.27 15.30 13.68
N TYR A 273 2.73 15.85 12.57
CA TYR A 273 3.92 16.69 12.49
C TYR A 273 3.57 18.11 12.09
N ASP A 274 3.64 19.03 13.06
CA ASP A 274 3.52 20.45 12.78
C ASP A 274 4.76 21.00 12.07
N GLY A 275 4.57 21.93 11.13
CA GLY A 275 5.62 22.45 10.27
C GLY A 275 6.02 21.50 9.12
N HIS A 276 5.32 20.39 8.93
CA HIS A 276 5.56 19.41 7.86
C HIS A 276 4.36 19.34 6.90
N GLY A 277 4.65 19.28 5.60
CA GLY A 277 3.69 18.99 4.53
C GLY A 277 3.63 17.49 4.22
N HIS A 278 3.64 17.15 2.92
CA HIS A 278 3.53 15.77 2.43
C HIS A 278 4.68 14.85 2.84
N ASP A 279 5.74 15.39 3.37
CA ASP A 279 6.88 14.65 3.94
C ASP A 279 6.62 14.03 5.32
N ALA A 280 5.56 14.48 6.02
CA ALA A 280 5.00 13.90 7.24
C ALA A 280 6.06 13.45 8.27
N GLY A 281 7.03 14.33 8.58
CA GLY A 281 8.07 14.11 9.61
C GLY A 281 9.41 13.58 9.09
N ARG A 282 9.54 13.27 7.79
CA ARG A 282 10.82 12.88 7.13
C ARG A 282 11.66 11.90 7.96
N VAL A 283 12.95 12.22 8.07
CA VAL A 283 13.97 11.41 8.78
C VAL A 283 13.62 11.13 10.24
N ARG A 284 12.94 12.07 10.91
CA ARG A 284 12.50 11.86 12.32
C ARG A 284 11.55 10.67 12.44
N HIS A 285 10.63 10.53 11.48
CA HIS A 285 9.67 9.43 11.50
C HIS A 285 10.30 8.10 11.09
N THR A 286 11.32 8.10 10.21
CA THR A 286 12.03 6.88 9.78
C THR A 286 12.55 6.08 10.97
N ALA A 287 13.17 6.74 11.95
CA ALA A 287 13.67 6.06 13.16
C ALA A 287 12.54 5.46 14.02
N ILE A 288 11.34 6.03 13.98
CA ILE A 288 10.16 5.49 14.68
C ILE A 288 9.68 4.22 13.96
N VAL A 289 9.59 4.27 12.62
CA VAL A 289 9.22 3.10 11.79
C VAL A 289 10.20 1.95 12.00
N ASP A 290 11.50 2.25 12.04
CA ASP A 290 12.54 1.23 12.27
C ASP A 290 12.36 0.53 13.62
N ARG A 291 12.19 1.30 14.71
CA ARG A 291 11.95 0.73 16.06
C ARG A 291 10.63 -0.02 16.13
N PHE A 292 9.59 0.48 15.49
CA PHE A 292 8.28 -0.16 15.45
C PHE A 292 8.36 -1.55 14.81
N PHE A 293 8.98 -1.68 13.63
CA PHE A 293 9.12 -2.97 12.99
C PHE A 293 10.10 -3.88 13.74
N ALA A 294 11.19 -3.36 14.30
CA ALA A 294 12.10 -4.17 15.13
C ALA A 294 11.35 -4.81 16.29
N ARG A 295 10.55 -4.03 17.04
CA ARG A 295 9.74 -4.51 18.15
C ARG A 295 8.75 -5.62 17.74
N HIS A 296 8.06 -5.45 16.61
CA HIS A 296 6.97 -6.36 16.23
C HIS A 296 7.41 -7.55 15.37
N LEU A 297 8.59 -7.47 14.72
CA LEU A 297 9.03 -8.47 13.76
C LEU A 297 10.38 -9.12 14.11
N LEU A 298 11.33 -8.43 14.77
CA LEU A 298 12.66 -8.97 15.08
C LEU A 298 12.74 -9.54 16.50
N ASP A 299 12.10 -8.93 17.48
CA ASP A 299 12.15 -9.39 18.86
C ASP A 299 11.48 -10.75 18.98
N ARG A 300 12.27 -11.76 19.36
CA ARG A 300 11.82 -13.15 19.48
C ARG A 300 11.07 -13.42 20.78
N ASP A 301 11.36 -12.62 21.80
CA ASP A 301 10.80 -12.77 23.14
C ASP A 301 10.07 -11.49 23.53
N GLY A 302 8.77 -11.60 23.72
CA GLY A 302 7.95 -10.52 24.27
C GLY A 302 8.25 -10.30 25.76
N ASN A 303 9.47 -9.88 26.07
CA ASN A 303 9.81 -9.29 27.36
C ASN A 303 9.71 -7.77 27.22
N ALA A 304 8.54 -7.24 27.57
CA ALA A 304 8.32 -5.87 27.92
C ALA A 304 7.83 -5.80 29.36
#